data_d70e511478a0bc143ec2e0977feff3bc
#
_entry.id   d70e511478a0bc143ec2e0977feff3bc
#
_cell.length_a   1.000
_cell.length_b   1.000
_cell.length_c   1.000
_cell.angle_alpha   90.00
_cell.angle_beta   90.00
_cell.angle_gamma   90.00
#
_symmetry.space_group_name_H-M   'P 1'
#
loop_
_entity.id
_entity.type
_entity.pdbx_description
1 polymer ?
#
loop_
_entity_poly.entity_id
_entity_poly.type
_entity_poly.pdbx_seq_one_letter_code
_entity_poly.pdbx_strand_id
1 'polypeptide(L)'
;MAVHRRSRVNALSEAAKAAAEVRLSAVLIVKDEANKLAECLASLQFAHEIVVLDSGSGDRTVEIAREYGARVVVNSDWQGFGVQRQRAQALATGDWVLMIDADERVTPELRSNIETAICSGPAI
;
A
#
# COMPACT_ATOMS: atom_id res chain seq x y z
N MET A 1 0.51 -6.53 -8.84
CA MET A 1 0.20 -6.46 -7.41
C MET A 1 1.08 -7.44 -6.65
N ALA A 2 1.62 -7.02 -5.56
CA ALA A 2 2.50 -7.86 -4.75
C ALA A 2 2.23 -7.62 -3.27
N VAL A 3 2.17 -8.70 -2.51
CA VAL A 3 1.98 -8.66 -1.06
C VAL A 3 3.21 -9.26 -0.41
N HIS A 4 3.82 -8.52 0.51
CA HIS A 4 4.99 -9.03 1.20
C HIS A 4 5.07 -8.46 2.60
N ARG A 5 5.74 -9.19 3.46
CA ARG A 5 5.96 -8.78 4.83
C ARG A 5 7.06 -7.75 4.88
N ARG A 6 6.83 -6.66 5.64
CA ARG A 6 7.89 -5.69 5.85
C ARG A 6 9.03 -6.34 6.62
N SER A 7 10.24 -6.01 6.23
CA SER A 7 11.41 -6.48 6.95
C SER A 7 11.34 -5.97 8.38
N ARG A 8 11.50 -6.87 9.33
CA ARG A 8 11.42 -6.55 10.74
C ARG A 8 12.64 -7.04 11.45
N VAL A 9 13.30 -6.11 12.03
CA VAL A 9 14.39 -6.46 12.93
C VAL A 9 13.98 -6.27 14.37
N ASN A 10 12.75 -5.96 14.57
CA ASN A 10 12.23 -5.72 15.88
C ASN A 10 12.27 -7.00 16.69
N ALA A 11 12.95 -6.97 17.77
CA ALA A 11 13.07 -8.10 18.66
C ALA A 11 11.86 -8.27 19.56
N LEU A 12 10.82 -7.49 19.35
CA LEU A 12 9.58 -7.70 20.06
C LEU A 12 9.22 -9.16 19.97
N SER A 13 8.91 -9.71 21.09
CA SER A 13 8.63 -11.13 21.17
C SER A 13 7.52 -11.53 20.21
N GLU A 14 7.57 -12.76 19.78
CA GLU A 14 6.50 -13.32 18.98
C GLU A 14 5.16 -13.26 19.71
N ALA A 15 5.20 -13.33 21.02
CA ALA A 15 3.99 -13.23 21.83
C ALA A 15 3.36 -11.85 21.71
N ALA A 16 4.16 -10.79 21.75
CA ALA A 16 3.65 -9.43 21.60
C ALA A 16 3.07 -9.22 20.20
N LYS A 17 3.72 -9.78 19.19
CA LYS A 17 3.22 -9.71 17.81
C LYS A 17 1.93 -10.48 17.64
N ALA A 18 1.83 -11.64 18.22
CA ALA A 18 0.62 -12.45 18.13
C ALA A 18 -0.56 -11.78 18.80
N ALA A 19 -0.33 -10.98 19.83
CA ALA A 19 -1.39 -10.27 20.53
C ALA A 19 -1.80 -8.98 19.80
N ALA A 20 -0.96 -8.49 18.90
CA ALA A 20 -1.24 -7.27 18.17
C ALA A 20 -2.01 -7.56 16.90
N GLU A 21 -2.84 -6.61 16.50
CA GLU A 21 -3.50 -6.70 15.20
C GLU A 21 -2.46 -6.65 14.09
N VAL A 22 -2.57 -7.54 13.12
CA VAL A 22 -1.71 -7.53 11.95
C VAL A 22 -2.13 -6.39 11.03
N ARG A 23 -1.20 -5.53 10.68
CA ARG A 23 -1.50 -4.31 9.94
C ARG A 23 -1.00 -4.43 8.50
N LEU A 24 -1.86 -4.04 7.58
CA LEU A 24 -1.57 -4.03 6.15
C LEU A 24 -1.52 -2.60 5.62
N SER A 25 -0.44 -2.26 4.95
CA SER A 25 -0.30 -1.01 4.21
C SER A 25 -0.47 -1.28 2.73
N ALA A 26 -1.44 -0.63 2.10
CA ALA A 26 -1.56 -0.64 0.64
C ALA A 26 -0.76 0.54 0.10
N VAL A 27 0.11 0.29 -0.87
CA VAL A 27 1.06 1.29 -1.36
C VAL A 27 0.96 1.39 -2.88
N LEU A 28 0.83 2.61 -3.38
CA LEU A 28 0.73 2.89 -4.80
C LEU A 28 1.76 3.93 -5.20
N ILE A 29 2.29 3.77 -6.41
CA ILE A 29 3.06 4.79 -7.12
C ILE A 29 2.18 5.26 -8.25
N VAL A 30 1.93 6.56 -8.34
CA VAL A 30 0.99 7.10 -9.31
C VAL A 30 1.55 8.33 -10.01
N LYS A 31 1.07 8.57 -11.23
CA LYS A 31 1.24 9.82 -11.95
C LYS A 31 0.12 9.94 -12.96
N ASP A 32 -0.69 11.00 -12.83
CA ASP A 32 -1.78 11.30 -13.76
C ASP A 32 -2.75 10.12 -13.92
N GLU A 33 -3.22 9.59 -12.81
CA GLU A 33 -4.12 8.43 -12.75
C GLU A 33 -5.53 8.80 -12.25
N ALA A 34 -5.93 10.06 -12.38
CA ALA A 34 -7.19 10.53 -11.82
C ALA A 34 -8.41 9.73 -12.28
N ASN A 35 -8.40 9.25 -13.53
CA ASN A 35 -9.55 8.53 -14.08
C ASN A 35 -9.69 7.09 -13.60
N LYS A 36 -8.66 6.53 -12.95
CA LYS A 36 -8.66 5.13 -12.51
C LYS A 36 -8.52 4.98 -11.01
N LEU A 37 -7.93 5.97 -10.38
CA LEU A 37 -7.48 5.86 -8.99
C LEU A 37 -8.62 5.63 -8.01
N ALA A 38 -9.75 6.27 -8.20
CA ALA A 38 -10.87 6.18 -7.25
C ALA A 38 -11.35 4.75 -7.06
N GLU A 39 -11.51 3.98 -8.13
CA GLU A 39 -11.96 2.60 -8.04
C GLU A 39 -10.91 1.72 -7.34
N CYS A 40 -9.64 1.94 -7.64
CA CYS A 40 -8.57 1.22 -6.99
C CYS A 40 -8.60 1.49 -5.48
N LEU A 41 -8.64 2.75 -5.09
CA LEU A 41 -8.65 3.14 -3.68
C LEU A 41 -9.89 2.62 -2.95
N ALA A 42 -11.05 2.62 -3.63
CA ALA A 42 -12.25 2.06 -3.03
C ALA A 42 -12.08 0.59 -2.67
N SER A 43 -11.35 -0.16 -3.48
CA SER A 43 -11.10 -1.58 -3.23
C SER A 43 -10.06 -1.82 -2.13
N LEU A 44 -9.38 -0.78 -1.67
CA LEU A 44 -8.32 -0.89 -0.68
C LEU A 44 -8.76 -0.45 0.72
N GLN A 45 -10.02 -0.11 0.92
CA GLN A 45 -10.47 0.43 2.21
C GLN A 45 -10.37 -0.57 3.36
N PHE A 46 -10.16 -1.84 3.07
CA PHE A 46 -9.89 -2.85 4.11
C PHE A 46 -8.47 -2.76 4.67
N ALA A 47 -7.57 -2.08 4.00
CA ALA A 47 -6.20 -1.91 4.49
C ALA A 47 -6.18 -0.97 5.68
N HIS A 48 -5.22 -1.16 6.56
CA HIS A 48 -5.07 -0.31 7.74
C HIS A 48 -4.50 1.05 7.37
N GLU A 49 -3.76 1.10 6.28
CA GLU A 49 -3.12 2.32 5.79
C GLU A 49 -3.08 2.27 4.28
N ILE A 50 -3.32 3.40 3.65
CA ILE A 50 -3.10 3.57 2.21
C ILE A 50 -2.06 4.66 2.03
N VAL A 51 -0.98 4.34 1.33
CA VAL A 51 0.09 5.29 1.02
C VAL A 51 0.15 5.47 -0.49
N VAL A 52 0.10 6.72 -0.93
CA VAL A 52 0.22 7.06 -2.34
C VAL A 52 1.45 7.93 -2.52
N LEU A 53 2.42 7.42 -3.29
CA LEU A 53 3.57 8.20 -3.70
C LEU A 53 3.29 8.74 -5.09
N ASP A 54 3.11 10.03 -5.18
CA ASP A 54 2.82 10.72 -6.43
C ASP A 54 4.11 11.21 -7.07
N SER A 55 4.29 10.88 -8.34
CA SER A 55 5.51 11.21 -9.06
C SER A 55 5.46 12.55 -9.79
N GLY A 56 4.48 13.38 -9.46
CA GLY A 56 4.35 14.72 -10.03
C GLY A 56 3.15 14.86 -10.96
N SER A 57 1.96 14.45 -10.50
CA SER A 57 0.74 14.55 -11.30
C SER A 57 0.33 15.99 -11.57
N GLY A 58 -0.15 16.22 -12.79
CA GLY A 58 -0.71 17.50 -13.18
C GLY A 58 -2.24 17.54 -13.12
N ASP A 59 -2.88 16.41 -12.83
CA ASP A 59 -4.33 16.30 -12.74
C ASP A 59 -4.78 16.20 -11.28
N ARG A 60 -5.99 15.73 -11.03
CA ARG A 60 -6.57 15.64 -9.69
C ARG A 60 -6.15 14.37 -8.92
N THR A 61 -5.14 13.67 -9.36
CA THR A 61 -4.69 12.42 -8.72
C THR A 61 -4.48 12.57 -7.22
N VAL A 62 -3.74 13.58 -6.80
CA VAL A 62 -3.43 13.80 -5.37
C VAL A 62 -4.70 14.10 -4.57
N GLU A 63 -5.58 14.93 -5.12
CA GLU A 63 -6.84 15.26 -4.44
C GLU A 63 -7.70 14.02 -4.23
N ILE A 64 -7.83 13.20 -5.26
CA ILE A 64 -8.61 11.96 -5.19
C ILE A 64 -8.03 11.02 -4.14
N ALA A 65 -6.69 10.88 -4.12
CA ALA A 65 -6.05 10.03 -3.13
C ALA A 65 -6.39 10.47 -1.71
N ARG A 66 -6.33 11.77 -1.45
CA ARG A 66 -6.66 12.30 -0.12
C ARG A 66 -8.13 12.10 0.23
N GLU A 67 -9.02 12.23 -0.73
CA GLU A 67 -10.45 12.00 -0.52
C GLU A 67 -10.75 10.59 -0.04
N TYR A 68 -9.94 9.61 -0.45
CA TYR A 68 -10.09 8.22 -0.05
C TYR A 68 -9.27 7.84 1.20
N GLY A 69 -8.73 8.85 1.88
CA GLY A 69 -8.03 8.61 3.13
C GLY A 69 -6.58 8.20 2.99
N ALA A 70 -6.00 8.34 1.81
CA ALA A 70 -4.60 7.98 1.61
C ALA A 70 -3.68 9.05 2.19
N ARG A 71 -2.54 8.59 2.70
CA ARG A 71 -1.43 9.48 3.02
C ARG A 71 -0.63 9.68 1.75
N VAL A 72 -0.58 10.91 1.27
CA VAL A 72 0.05 11.24 0.00
C VAL A 72 1.39 11.93 0.22
N VAL A 73 2.40 11.42 -0.47
CA VAL A 73 3.71 12.06 -0.56
C VAL A 73 3.98 12.33 -2.03
N VAL A 74 4.38 13.55 -2.35
CA VAL A 74 4.75 13.92 -3.71
C VAL A 74 6.26 13.95 -3.82
N ASN A 75 6.80 13.18 -4.76
CA ASN A 75 8.23 13.19 -5.07
C ASN A 75 8.41 13.09 -6.57
N SER A 76 8.62 14.24 -7.20
CA SER A 76 8.75 14.34 -8.64
C SER A 76 10.20 14.16 -9.13
N ASP A 77 11.13 13.88 -8.24
CA ASP A 77 12.50 13.57 -8.61
C ASP A 77 12.61 12.13 -9.09
N TRP A 78 12.29 11.92 -10.34
CA TRP A 78 12.22 10.58 -10.92
C TRP A 78 13.62 10.00 -11.12
N GLN A 79 13.89 8.90 -10.42
CA GLN A 79 15.17 8.17 -10.49
C GLN A 79 14.95 6.74 -10.97
N GLY A 80 13.85 6.51 -11.66
CA GLY A 80 13.48 5.18 -12.15
C GLY A 80 12.50 4.46 -11.22
N PHE A 81 11.87 3.44 -11.76
CA PHE A 81 10.84 2.69 -11.02
C PHE A 81 11.37 2.01 -9.77
N GLY A 82 12.57 1.46 -9.84
CA GLY A 82 13.16 0.77 -8.70
C GLY A 82 13.34 1.69 -7.50
N VAL A 83 13.87 2.88 -7.74
CA VAL A 83 14.07 3.87 -6.69
C VAL A 83 12.72 4.35 -6.15
N GLN A 84 11.78 4.62 -7.04
CA GLN A 84 10.47 5.10 -6.61
C GLN A 84 9.73 4.03 -5.78
N ARG A 85 9.87 2.77 -6.15
CA ARG A 85 9.29 1.66 -5.38
C ARG A 85 9.92 1.58 -3.99
N GLN A 86 11.23 1.71 -3.88
CA GLN A 86 11.90 1.72 -2.59
C GLN A 86 11.41 2.87 -1.71
N ARG A 87 11.25 4.04 -2.31
CA ARG A 87 10.73 5.21 -1.59
C ARG A 87 9.31 4.94 -1.06
N ALA A 88 8.48 4.38 -1.92
CA ALA A 88 7.10 4.08 -1.55
C ALA A 88 7.02 3.06 -0.44
N GLN A 89 7.77 1.98 -0.54
CA GLN A 89 7.81 0.95 0.49
C GLN A 89 8.31 1.49 1.83
N ALA A 90 9.27 2.40 1.79
CA ALA A 90 9.81 2.99 3.00
C ALA A 90 8.79 3.84 3.76
N LEU A 91 7.74 4.29 3.09
CA LEU A 91 6.67 5.06 3.72
C LEU A 91 5.67 4.20 4.45
N ALA A 92 5.61 2.91 4.15
CA ALA A 92 4.64 2.01 4.76
C ALA A 92 4.99 1.74 6.22
N THR A 93 3.97 1.69 7.08
CA THR A 93 4.16 1.44 8.51
C THR A 93 3.59 0.10 8.96
N GLY A 94 2.83 -0.58 8.12
CA GLY A 94 2.22 -1.85 8.47
C GLY A 94 3.22 -3.01 8.50
N ASP A 95 2.77 -4.14 9.03
CA ASP A 95 3.58 -5.36 9.07
C ASP A 95 3.71 -5.97 7.68
N TRP A 96 2.69 -5.78 6.87
CA TRP A 96 2.64 -6.27 5.49
C TRP A 96 2.40 -5.12 4.53
N VAL A 97 2.93 -5.25 3.33
CA VAL A 97 2.78 -4.24 2.29
C VAL A 97 2.14 -4.89 1.07
N LEU A 98 1.08 -4.27 0.58
CA LEU A 98 0.47 -4.62 -0.69
C LEU A 98 0.85 -3.53 -1.69
N MET A 99 1.69 -3.88 -2.67
CA MET A 99 2.01 -2.97 -3.77
C MET A 99 1.00 -3.21 -4.88
N ILE A 100 0.28 -2.17 -5.26
CA ILE A 100 -0.78 -2.27 -6.25
C ILE A 100 -0.73 -1.07 -7.19
N ASP A 101 -1.07 -1.27 -8.46
CA ASP A 101 -1.12 -0.19 -9.44
C ASP A 101 -2.53 0.39 -9.53
N ALA A 102 -2.63 1.64 -9.96
CA ALA A 102 -3.90 2.37 -9.99
C ALA A 102 -4.95 1.74 -10.89
N ASP A 103 -4.54 0.95 -11.88
CA ASP A 103 -5.47 0.25 -12.77
C ASP A 103 -5.87 -1.14 -12.27
N GLU A 104 -5.40 -1.52 -11.09
CA GLU A 104 -5.75 -2.80 -10.47
C GLU A 104 -6.83 -2.60 -9.42
N ARG A 105 -7.53 -3.69 -9.11
CA ARG A 105 -8.60 -3.69 -8.09
C ARG A 105 -8.45 -4.92 -7.22
N VAL A 106 -8.70 -4.77 -5.94
CA VAL A 106 -8.79 -5.92 -5.04
C VAL A 106 -10.26 -6.35 -5.00
N THR A 107 -10.53 -7.52 -5.57
CA THR A 107 -11.87 -8.10 -5.51
C THR A 107 -12.15 -8.64 -4.09
N PRO A 108 -13.43 -8.85 -3.74
CA PRO A 108 -13.75 -9.45 -2.44
C PRO A 108 -13.06 -10.80 -2.20
N GLU A 109 -12.94 -11.60 -3.25
CA GLU A 109 -12.23 -12.88 -3.17
C GLU A 109 -10.75 -12.70 -2.90
N LEU A 110 -10.11 -11.79 -3.64
CA LEU A 110 -8.70 -11.50 -3.45
C LEU A 110 -8.45 -10.90 -2.06
N ARG A 111 -9.34 -10.03 -1.60
CA ARG A 111 -9.25 -9.47 -0.25
C ARG A 111 -9.25 -10.59 0.78
N SER A 112 -10.16 -11.54 0.65
CA SER A 112 -10.24 -12.66 1.57
C SER A 112 -8.94 -13.47 1.57
N ASN A 113 -8.38 -13.71 0.40
CA ASN A 113 -7.12 -14.43 0.26
C ASN A 113 -5.96 -13.68 0.90
N ILE A 114 -5.91 -12.37 0.71
CA ILE A 114 -4.87 -11.53 1.32
C ILE A 114 -5.00 -11.57 2.85
N GLU A 115 -6.21 -11.38 3.36
CA GLU A 115 -6.42 -11.39 4.81
C GLU A 115 -6.03 -12.72 5.43
N THR A 116 -6.36 -13.82 4.78
CA THR A 116 -5.96 -15.14 5.24
C THR A 116 -4.43 -15.28 5.25
N ALA A 117 -3.79 -14.85 4.18
CA ALA A 117 -2.35 -14.99 4.04
C ALA A 117 -1.58 -14.21 5.10
N ILE A 118 -1.97 -12.96 5.35
CA ILE A 118 -1.24 -12.12 6.31
C ILE A 118 -1.52 -12.52 7.76
N CYS A 119 -2.65 -13.15 8.02
CA CYS A 119 -2.98 -13.59 9.38
C CYS A 119 -2.39 -14.94 9.73
N SER A 120 -2.13 -15.79 8.73
CA SER A 120 -1.69 -17.15 9.01
C SER A 120 -0.20 -17.38 8.87
N GLY A 121 0.59 -16.32 8.66
CA GLY A 121 1.96 -16.61 8.83
C GLY A 121 2.96 -16.01 7.88
N PRO A 122 3.90 -16.82 7.39
CA PRO A 122 5.07 -16.27 6.73
C PRO A 122 4.73 -15.57 5.43
N ALA A 123 5.66 -14.72 4.98
CA ALA A 123 5.53 -14.01 3.74
C ALA A 123 5.37 -14.98 2.57
N ILE A 124 4.65 -14.55 1.61
CA ILE A 124 4.35 -15.32 0.43
C ILE A 124 5.26 -14.88 -0.70
#